data_28d2fb0dac3a1a017090ccda7fbf06f5
#
_entry.id   28d2fb0dac3a1a017090ccda7fbf06f5
#
_cell.length_a   1.000
_cell.length_b   1.000
_cell.length_c   1.000
_cell.angle_alpha   90.00
_cell.angle_beta   90.00
_cell.angle_gamma   90.00
#
_symmetry.space_group_name_H-M   'P 1'
#
loop_
_entity.id
_entity.type
_entity.pdbx_description
1 polymer ?
#
loop_
_entity_poly.entity_id
_entity_poly.type
_entity_poly.pdbx_seq_one_letter_code
_entity_poly.pdbx_strand_id
1 'polypeptide(L)'
;MSDIQGCLEKGHLGIYSGSMRCWAACLGDCSDKMSREHLVSASLFLEGNLKVQGFDWCKGETVEVGIAGLTAKILCVKHNNDLSPIDTAGAQAFATFREIRRLANVREKQKPGYRNVKRYRIDGIGLERWFLKTLINLCCDRGYPIGRGSQIVGRPSDDLVRIAYSLGSFRDKAGLYFVARVGMKIESTDTVIFAPLVQKDVPRVEGGLFVFRGQSFLLFL
;
A
#
# COMPACT_ATOMS: atom_id res chain seq x y z
N MET A 1 -21.26 14.28 5.28
CA MET A 1 -20.20 14.27 4.26
C MET A 1 -19.55 15.64 4.06
N SER A 2 -19.78 16.59 4.96
CA SER A 2 -19.37 18.02 4.81
C SER A 2 -18.26 18.48 5.77
N ASP A 3 -17.69 17.64 6.62
CA ASP A 3 -16.75 18.06 7.66
C ASP A 3 -15.29 17.62 7.50
N ILE A 4 -14.95 17.00 6.36
CA ILE A 4 -13.56 16.59 6.10
C ILE A 4 -12.71 17.72 5.47
N GLN A 5 -13.35 18.75 4.96
CA GLN A 5 -12.71 19.85 4.23
C GLN A 5 -12.06 20.91 5.11
N GLY A 6 -12.42 21.00 6.38
CA GLY A 6 -11.97 22.07 7.29
C GLY A 6 -10.62 21.86 7.96
N CYS A 7 -10.00 20.70 7.84
CA CYS A 7 -8.77 20.35 8.59
C CYS A 7 -7.47 20.49 7.79
N LEU A 8 -7.53 20.90 6.52
CA LEU A 8 -6.40 20.85 5.57
C LEU A 8 -5.62 22.16 5.40
N GLU A 9 -5.99 23.24 6.08
CA GLU A 9 -5.43 24.58 5.76
C GLU A 9 -4.37 25.14 6.71
N LYS A 10 -3.89 24.45 7.73
CA LYS A 10 -2.81 24.99 8.61
C LYS A 10 -1.79 23.93 9.02
N GLY A 11 -1.03 23.39 8.06
CA GLY A 11 0.18 22.63 8.32
C GLY A 11 1.41 23.51 8.38
N HIS A 12 1.79 23.98 9.55
CA HIS A 12 3.13 24.57 9.76
C HIS A 12 4.19 23.50 9.51
N LEU A 13 5.01 23.72 8.47
CA LEU A 13 6.26 22.98 8.22
C LEU A 13 7.21 23.21 9.40
N GLY A 14 7.16 22.33 10.39
CA GLY A 14 8.20 22.21 11.40
C GLY A 14 9.50 21.77 10.74
N ILE A 15 10.48 22.65 10.72
CA ILE A 15 11.86 22.38 10.25
C ILE A 15 12.47 21.36 11.21
N TYR A 16 12.44 20.07 10.82
CA TYR A 16 13.25 19.06 11.49
C TYR A 16 14.67 19.09 10.93
N SER A 17 15.55 19.73 11.68
CA SER A 17 17.00 19.67 11.46
C SER A 17 17.49 18.25 11.81
N GLY A 18 18.11 17.56 10.85
CA GLY A 18 19.00 16.42 11.12
C GLY A 18 18.46 15.04 10.76
N SER A 19 18.91 14.54 9.64
CA SER A 19 19.46 13.20 9.36
C SER A 19 18.62 11.91 9.48
N MET A 20 17.29 11.89 9.53
CA MET A 20 16.62 10.58 9.37
C MET A 20 15.48 10.62 8.35
N ARG A 21 15.85 10.60 7.08
CA ARG A 21 14.87 10.47 5.98
C ARG A 21 14.36 9.05 5.78
N CYS A 22 15.10 8.02 6.21
CA CYS A 22 14.72 6.61 6.08
C CYS A 22 13.70 6.21 7.14
N TRP A 23 12.50 5.77 6.73
CA TRP A 23 11.48 5.35 7.70
C TRP A 23 11.84 4.06 8.45
N ALA A 24 12.79 3.27 7.94
CA ALA A 24 13.29 2.06 8.59
C ALA A 24 14.56 2.30 9.42
N ALA A 25 14.88 3.56 9.75
CA ALA A 25 16.13 3.89 10.48
C ALA A 25 16.22 3.26 11.89
N CYS A 26 15.09 2.90 12.51
CA CYS A 26 15.08 2.19 13.80
C CYS A 26 15.70 0.78 13.74
N LEU A 27 15.88 0.20 12.55
CA LEU A 27 16.58 -1.08 12.39
C LEU A 27 18.11 -0.94 12.47
N GLY A 28 18.64 0.28 12.43
CA GLY A 28 20.07 0.53 12.30
C GLY A 28 20.57 0.37 10.86
N ASP A 29 21.88 0.40 10.67
CA ASP A 29 22.54 0.06 9.40
C ASP A 29 22.05 0.83 8.15
N CYS A 30 21.57 2.05 8.30
CA CYS A 30 21.25 2.87 7.14
C CYS A 30 22.45 3.12 6.27
N SER A 31 22.30 2.98 4.94
CA SER A 31 23.31 3.48 4.01
C SER A 31 23.21 5.00 3.88
N ASP A 32 24.32 5.65 3.49
CA ASP A 32 24.40 7.11 3.34
C ASP A 32 23.52 7.63 2.20
N LYS A 33 23.22 6.79 1.21
CA LYS A 33 22.45 7.18 0.03
C LYS A 33 20.97 6.84 0.20
N MET A 34 20.13 7.82 -0.12
CA MET A 34 18.69 7.60 -0.24
C MET A 34 18.34 7.05 -1.62
N SER A 35 17.46 6.05 -1.64
CA SER A 35 16.89 5.52 -2.88
C SER A 35 15.71 6.38 -3.35
N ARG A 36 15.34 6.22 -4.62
CA ARG A 36 14.04 6.66 -5.14
C ARG A 36 13.08 5.47 -5.06
N GLU A 37 12.41 5.36 -3.92
CA GLU A 37 11.46 4.29 -3.67
C GLU A 37 10.14 4.56 -4.39
N HIS A 38 9.58 3.56 -5.06
CA HIS A 38 8.22 3.63 -5.60
C HIS A 38 7.19 3.58 -4.48
N LEU A 39 6.28 4.54 -4.44
CA LEU A 39 5.19 4.56 -3.45
C LEU A 39 4.30 3.33 -3.58
N VAL A 40 4.09 2.85 -4.80
CA VAL A 40 3.47 1.57 -5.13
C VAL A 40 4.42 0.84 -6.08
N SER A 41 4.71 -0.42 -5.82
CA SER A 41 5.72 -1.19 -6.59
C SER A 41 5.40 -1.19 -8.09
N ALA A 42 6.35 -0.74 -8.90
CA ALA A 42 6.19 -0.62 -10.35
C ALA A 42 5.88 -1.96 -11.04
N SER A 43 6.34 -3.07 -10.48
CA SER A 43 6.12 -4.44 -10.99
C SER A 43 4.64 -4.87 -11.04
N LEU A 44 3.74 -4.13 -10.39
CA LEU A 44 2.29 -4.40 -10.45
C LEU A 44 1.66 -3.94 -11.75
N PHE A 45 2.29 -3.03 -12.46
CA PHE A 45 1.72 -2.36 -13.62
C PHE A 45 2.45 -2.81 -14.89
N LEU A 46 1.68 -3.15 -15.92
CA LEU A 46 2.22 -3.54 -17.23
C LEU A 46 2.45 -2.34 -18.15
N GLU A 47 1.74 -1.24 -17.88
CA GLU A 47 1.80 0.00 -18.65
C GLU A 47 2.49 1.09 -17.85
N GLY A 48 3.16 2.01 -18.53
CA GLY A 48 3.93 3.09 -17.91
C GLY A 48 3.10 4.15 -17.18
N ASN A 49 1.78 4.18 -17.44
CA ASN A 49 0.84 5.13 -16.82
C ASN A 49 -0.22 4.38 -16.01
N LEU A 50 -0.67 5.01 -14.94
CA LEU A 50 -1.79 4.53 -14.14
C LEU A 50 -2.68 5.69 -13.71
N LYS A 51 -3.95 5.37 -13.47
CA LYS A 51 -4.91 6.29 -12.87
C LYS A 51 -4.87 6.13 -11.37
N VAL A 52 -4.75 7.23 -10.65
CA VAL A 52 -4.69 7.23 -9.18
C VAL A 52 -5.75 8.15 -8.60
N GLN A 53 -6.26 7.80 -7.42
CA GLN A 53 -7.22 8.58 -6.66
C GLN A 53 -6.95 8.43 -5.16
N GLY A 54 -7.29 9.46 -4.37
CA GLY A 54 -7.13 9.46 -2.92
C GLY A 54 -5.76 9.95 -2.45
N PHE A 55 -4.93 10.43 -3.35
CA PHE A 55 -3.71 11.18 -3.00
C PHE A 55 -4.07 12.65 -2.81
N ASP A 56 -3.37 13.36 -1.90
CA ASP A 56 -3.69 14.75 -1.56
C ASP A 56 -3.64 15.68 -2.78
N TRP A 57 -2.70 15.41 -3.67
CA TRP A 57 -2.55 16.17 -4.92
C TRP A 57 -3.62 15.84 -5.98
N CYS A 58 -4.39 14.74 -5.83
CA CYS A 58 -5.52 14.43 -6.71
C CYS A 58 -6.75 15.30 -6.44
N LYS A 59 -6.83 15.98 -5.29
CA LYS A 59 -7.94 16.84 -4.88
C LYS A 59 -9.33 16.18 -5.03
N GLY A 60 -9.41 14.86 -4.80
CA GLY A 60 -10.64 14.07 -4.93
C GLY A 60 -10.93 13.54 -6.34
N GLU A 61 -10.15 13.94 -7.34
CA GLU A 61 -10.30 13.48 -8.71
C GLU A 61 -9.43 12.26 -9.03
N THR A 62 -9.69 11.61 -10.16
CA THR A 62 -8.81 10.58 -10.71
C THR A 62 -7.81 11.26 -11.64
N VAL A 63 -6.52 11.06 -11.36
CA VAL A 63 -5.42 11.68 -12.14
C VAL A 63 -4.58 10.58 -12.78
N GLU A 64 -4.22 10.76 -14.04
CA GLU A 64 -3.27 9.88 -14.74
C GLU A 64 -1.83 10.30 -14.46
N VAL A 65 -0.99 9.35 -14.06
CA VAL A 65 0.41 9.59 -13.72
C VAL A 65 1.31 8.49 -14.29
N GLY A 66 2.51 8.87 -14.67
CA GLY A 66 3.55 7.91 -14.99
C GLY A 66 4.08 7.23 -13.72
N ILE A 67 4.27 5.93 -13.77
CA ILE A 67 4.79 5.12 -12.62
C ILE A 67 6.10 5.70 -12.09
N ALA A 68 6.99 6.17 -12.99
CA ALA A 68 8.24 6.80 -12.61
C ALA A 68 8.07 8.07 -11.76
N GLY A 69 6.92 8.73 -11.85
CA GLY A 69 6.56 9.92 -11.05
C GLY A 69 6.13 9.58 -9.62
N LEU A 70 5.68 8.35 -9.37
CA LEU A 70 5.25 7.90 -8.05
C LEU A 70 6.42 7.36 -7.20
N THR A 71 7.43 8.20 -7.02
CA THR A 71 8.63 7.85 -6.23
C THR A 71 8.91 8.90 -5.17
N ALA A 72 9.46 8.47 -4.02
CA ALA A 72 9.89 9.35 -2.95
C ALA A 72 11.24 8.90 -2.35
N LYS A 73 11.98 9.84 -1.74
CA LYS A 73 13.21 9.53 -1.02
C LYS A 73 12.90 9.30 0.46
N ILE A 74 12.32 8.15 0.76
CA ILE A 74 11.81 7.76 2.08
C ILE A 74 12.53 6.54 2.67
N LEU A 75 13.38 5.87 1.89
CA LEU A 75 14.22 4.75 2.31
C LEU A 75 15.65 4.96 1.84
N CYS A 76 16.62 4.52 2.63
CA CYS A 76 17.99 4.42 2.17
C CYS A 76 18.16 3.22 1.21
N VAL A 77 19.23 3.20 0.42
CA VAL A 77 19.46 2.16 -0.59
C VAL A 77 19.46 0.75 0.03
N LYS A 78 20.12 0.58 1.19
CA LYS A 78 20.16 -0.71 1.88
C LYS A 78 18.75 -1.17 2.25
N HIS A 79 18.02 -0.36 3.02
CA HIS A 79 16.68 -0.73 3.48
C HIS A 79 15.69 -0.92 2.35
N ASN A 80 15.83 -0.18 1.25
CA ASN A 80 15.00 -0.41 0.07
C ASN A 80 15.29 -1.78 -0.58
N ASN A 81 16.55 -2.14 -0.72
CA ASN A 81 16.95 -3.44 -1.29
C ASN A 81 16.47 -4.61 -0.40
N ASP A 82 16.52 -4.46 0.90
CA ASP A 82 16.07 -5.49 1.86
C ASP A 82 14.58 -5.80 1.75
N LEU A 83 13.77 -4.90 1.17
CA LEU A 83 12.33 -5.10 0.91
C LEU A 83 12.04 -5.79 -0.43
N SER A 84 13.03 -6.08 -1.25
CA SER A 84 12.83 -6.75 -2.57
C SER A 84 12.06 -8.08 -2.49
N PRO A 85 12.24 -8.95 -1.47
CA PRO A 85 11.45 -10.18 -1.34
C PRO A 85 9.94 -9.89 -1.17
N ILE A 86 9.59 -8.81 -0.47
CA ILE A 86 8.22 -8.39 -0.23
C ILE A 86 7.60 -7.84 -1.52
N ASP A 87 8.34 -7.06 -2.29
CA ASP A 87 7.91 -6.60 -3.61
C ASP A 87 7.67 -7.77 -4.57
N THR A 88 8.50 -8.80 -4.49
CA THR A 88 8.33 -10.04 -5.25
C THR A 88 7.05 -10.77 -4.84
N ALA A 89 6.77 -10.89 -3.53
CA ALA A 89 5.54 -11.51 -3.03
C ALA A 89 4.28 -10.76 -3.50
N GLY A 90 4.28 -9.42 -3.43
CA GLY A 90 3.22 -8.58 -3.97
C GLY A 90 3.01 -8.81 -5.47
N ALA A 91 4.08 -8.76 -6.26
CA ALA A 91 4.02 -8.98 -7.71
C ALA A 91 3.45 -10.36 -8.08
N GLN A 92 3.87 -11.41 -7.39
CA GLN A 92 3.37 -12.77 -7.58
C GLN A 92 1.88 -12.91 -7.22
N ALA A 93 1.45 -12.31 -6.11
CA ALA A 93 0.06 -12.32 -5.69
C ALA A 93 -0.84 -11.65 -6.75
N PHE A 94 -0.47 -10.46 -7.22
CA PHE A 94 -1.24 -9.75 -8.26
C PHE A 94 -1.18 -10.42 -9.62
N ALA A 95 -0.08 -11.09 -9.97
CA ALA A 95 -0.02 -11.95 -11.15
C ALA A 95 -1.01 -13.12 -11.06
N THR A 96 -1.10 -13.72 -9.88
CA THR A 96 -2.07 -14.81 -9.59
C THR A 96 -3.51 -14.30 -9.68
N PHE A 97 -3.83 -13.14 -9.11
CA PHE A 97 -5.16 -12.53 -9.23
C PHE A 97 -5.54 -12.24 -10.69
N ARG A 98 -4.60 -11.76 -11.51
CA ARG A 98 -4.84 -11.56 -12.95
C ARG A 98 -5.18 -12.86 -13.66
N GLU A 99 -4.45 -13.93 -13.36
CA GLU A 99 -4.69 -15.24 -13.98
C GLU A 99 -6.04 -15.84 -13.54
N ILE A 100 -6.40 -15.73 -12.25
CA ILE A 100 -7.70 -16.17 -11.74
C ILE A 100 -8.82 -15.45 -12.49
N ARG A 101 -8.73 -14.14 -12.66
CA ARG A 101 -9.72 -13.34 -13.39
C ARG A 101 -9.77 -13.71 -14.87
N ARG A 102 -8.61 -13.85 -15.52
CA ARG A 102 -8.55 -14.31 -16.92
C ARG A 102 -9.29 -15.64 -17.09
N LEU A 103 -9.04 -16.59 -16.20
CA LEU A 103 -9.71 -17.90 -16.22
C LEU A 103 -11.22 -17.77 -15.97
N ALA A 104 -11.65 -16.93 -15.02
CA ALA A 104 -13.05 -16.68 -14.75
C ALA A 104 -13.76 -16.11 -15.98
N ASN A 105 -13.19 -15.11 -16.64
CA ASN A 105 -13.73 -14.50 -17.86
C ASN A 105 -13.83 -15.51 -19.04
N VAL A 106 -12.82 -16.39 -19.19
CA VAL A 106 -12.87 -17.45 -20.21
C VAL A 106 -14.01 -18.42 -19.90
N ARG A 107 -14.18 -18.82 -18.65
CA ARG A 107 -15.22 -19.76 -18.22
C ARG A 107 -16.62 -19.18 -18.34
N GLU A 108 -16.80 -17.90 -18.12
CA GLU A 108 -18.09 -17.21 -18.28
C GLU A 108 -18.59 -17.27 -19.74
N LYS A 109 -17.67 -17.19 -20.70
CA LYS A 109 -17.99 -17.25 -22.15
C LYS A 109 -18.21 -18.67 -22.68
N GLN A 110 -17.89 -19.70 -21.90
CA GLN A 110 -18.06 -21.09 -22.31
C GLN A 110 -19.44 -21.61 -21.91
N LYS A 111 -20.00 -22.54 -22.74
CA LYS A 111 -21.24 -23.26 -22.40
C LYS A 111 -21.09 -23.96 -21.03
N PRO A 112 -22.18 -24.04 -20.23
CA PRO A 112 -22.19 -24.86 -19.02
C PRO A 112 -21.72 -26.27 -19.28
N GLY A 113 -20.88 -26.81 -18.43
CA GLY A 113 -20.34 -28.18 -18.57
C GLY A 113 -19.35 -28.47 -17.45
N TYR A 114 -18.82 -29.68 -17.42
CA TYR A 114 -17.81 -30.09 -16.47
C TYR A 114 -16.52 -29.26 -16.67
N ARG A 115 -15.98 -28.69 -15.59
CA ARG A 115 -14.76 -27.91 -15.62
C ARG A 115 -13.82 -28.38 -14.53
N ASN A 116 -12.56 -28.60 -14.89
CA ASN A 116 -11.53 -28.94 -13.92
C ASN A 116 -11.31 -27.80 -12.93
N VAL A 117 -11.19 -28.14 -11.66
CA VAL A 117 -10.82 -27.20 -10.61
C VAL A 117 -9.36 -26.81 -10.78
N LYS A 118 -9.07 -25.51 -10.91
CA LYS A 118 -7.72 -24.98 -10.87
C LYS A 118 -7.49 -24.31 -9.51
N ARG A 119 -6.44 -24.72 -8.81
CA ARG A 119 -6.06 -24.16 -7.50
C ARG A 119 -4.87 -23.26 -7.67
N TYR A 120 -4.88 -22.14 -6.94
CA TYR A 120 -3.79 -21.18 -6.88
C TYR A 120 -3.35 -21.03 -5.43
N ARG A 121 -2.07 -20.76 -5.24
CA ARG A 121 -1.51 -20.46 -3.92
C ARG A 121 -0.96 -19.05 -3.93
N ILE A 122 -1.25 -18.29 -2.87
CA ILE A 122 -0.75 -16.93 -2.66
C ILE A 122 -0.05 -16.93 -1.30
N ASP A 123 1.12 -16.31 -1.23
CA ASP A 123 1.78 -15.98 0.03
C ASP A 123 1.02 -14.83 0.69
N GLY A 124 0.11 -15.16 1.61
CA GLY A 124 -0.72 -14.16 2.31
C GLY A 124 0.09 -13.28 3.23
N ILE A 125 1.13 -13.83 3.88
CA ILE A 125 1.99 -13.06 4.80
C ILE A 125 2.87 -12.08 4.03
N GLY A 126 3.45 -12.51 2.92
CA GLY A 126 4.22 -11.64 2.04
C GLY A 126 3.36 -10.52 1.44
N LEU A 127 2.13 -10.84 1.03
CA LEU A 127 1.17 -9.85 0.52
C LEU A 127 0.76 -8.83 1.60
N GLU A 128 0.51 -9.27 2.83
CA GLU A 128 0.16 -8.41 3.96
C GLU A 128 1.29 -7.41 4.26
N ARG A 129 2.54 -7.87 4.29
CA ARG A 129 3.71 -7.02 4.47
C ARG A 129 3.92 -6.05 3.31
N TRP A 130 3.62 -6.48 2.10
CA TRP A 130 3.64 -5.61 0.93
C TRP A 130 2.63 -4.46 1.05
N PHE A 131 1.41 -4.74 1.53
CA PHE A 131 0.41 -3.71 1.81
C PHE A 131 0.85 -2.79 2.95
N LEU A 132 1.50 -3.31 4.00
CA LEU A 132 2.06 -2.50 5.07
C LEU A 132 3.15 -1.56 4.56
N LYS A 133 4.13 -2.06 3.79
CA LYS A 133 5.14 -1.24 3.11
C LYS A 133 4.49 -0.13 2.28
N THR A 134 3.50 -0.50 1.47
CA THR A 134 2.78 0.44 0.61
C THR A 134 2.05 1.51 1.43
N LEU A 135 1.37 1.14 2.52
CA LEU A 135 0.73 2.09 3.43
C LEU A 135 1.75 3.08 4.01
N ILE A 136 2.86 2.57 4.52
CA ILE A 136 3.93 3.41 5.09
C ILE A 136 4.45 4.37 4.01
N ASN A 137 4.79 3.88 2.82
CA ASN A 137 5.28 4.70 1.72
C ASN A 137 4.30 5.82 1.34
N LEU A 138 3.00 5.52 1.30
CA LEU A 138 1.94 6.47 0.94
C LEU A 138 1.64 7.49 2.05
N CYS A 139 1.98 7.19 3.30
CA CYS A 139 1.67 8.03 4.46
C CYS A 139 2.87 8.78 5.04
N CYS A 140 4.11 8.47 4.64
CA CYS A 140 5.32 9.11 5.17
C CYS A 140 5.32 10.65 5.07
N ASP A 141 4.68 11.22 4.04
CA ASP A 141 4.62 12.67 3.83
C ASP A 141 3.29 13.30 4.29
N ARG A 142 2.41 12.51 4.92
CA ARG A 142 1.03 12.92 5.22
C ARG A 142 0.84 13.43 6.66
N GLY A 143 1.67 14.15 7.23
CA GLY A 143 1.38 14.89 8.46
C GLY A 143 0.83 14.11 9.67
N TYR A 144 0.73 12.77 9.63
CA TYR A 144 0.23 11.94 10.73
C TYR A 144 1.23 10.85 11.11
N PRO A 145 1.35 10.51 12.41
CA PRO A 145 2.02 9.29 12.85
C PRO A 145 1.35 8.05 12.26
N ILE A 146 2.11 6.98 11.99
CA ILE A 146 1.60 5.74 11.41
C ILE A 146 1.67 4.62 12.46
N GLY A 147 0.51 4.10 12.84
CA GLY A 147 0.37 3.03 13.82
C GLY A 147 0.50 3.49 15.28
N ARG A 148 0.12 2.61 16.20
CA ARG A 148 0.17 2.84 17.64
C ARG A 148 1.63 2.93 18.10
N GLY A 149 1.90 3.86 19.02
CA GLY A 149 3.25 4.08 19.56
C GLY A 149 4.13 5.00 18.72
N SER A 150 3.78 5.32 17.47
CA SER A 150 4.48 6.37 16.74
C SER A 150 4.09 7.74 17.30
N GLN A 151 5.11 8.55 17.61
CA GLN A 151 4.94 9.94 18.04
C GLN A 151 5.45 10.93 17.01
N ILE A 152 6.10 10.45 15.97
CA ILE A 152 6.72 11.29 14.95
C ILE A 152 5.81 11.31 13.72
N VAL A 153 5.43 12.50 13.33
CA VAL A 153 4.63 12.75 12.11
C VAL A 153 5.32 12.15 10.88
N GLY A 154 4.55 11.45 10.06
CA GLY A 154 5.04 10.78 8.85
C GLY A 154 5.95 9.58 9.10
N ARG A 155 5.99 9.05 10.33
CA ARG A 155 6.82 7.89 10.67
C ARG A 155 5.97 6.73 11.16
N PRO A 156 6.30 5.49 10.73
CA PRO A 156 5.71 4.29 11.32
C PRO A 156 6.27 4.07 12.74
N SER A 157 5.51 3.35 13.56
CA SER A 157 6.04 2.81 14.81
C SER A 157 7.12 1.76 14.51
N ASP A 158 8.05 1.54 15.44
CA ASP A 158 9.11 0.57 15.31
C ASP A 158 8.58 -0.85 15.10
N ASP A 159 7.46 -1.20 15.74
CA ASP A 159 6.79 -2.49 15.54
C ASP A 159 6.34 -2.69 14.10
N LEU A 160 5.75 -1.67 13.46
CA LEU A 160 5.34 -1.75 12.06
C LEU A 160 6.53 -1.89 11.12
N VAL A 161 7.63 -1.18 11.42
CA VAL A 161 8.89 -1.35 10.69
C VAL A 161 9.37 -2.81 10.80
N ARG A 162 9.42 -3.37 12.01
CA ARG A 162 9.82 -4.76 12.23
C ARG A 162 8.92 -5.76 11.50
N ILE A 163 7.60 -5.54 11.49
CA ILE A 163 6.65 -6.37 10.73
C ILE A 163 6.95 -6.30 9.22
N ALA A 164 7.16 -5.10 8.68
CA ALA A 164 7.48 -4.92 7.26
C ALA A 164 8.77 -5.65 6.86
N TYR A 165 9.77 -5.70 7.75
CA TYR A 165 11.04 -6.41 7.53
C TYR A 165 11.06 -7.87 7.99
N SER A 166 9.89 -8.48 8.20
CA SER A 166 9.76 -9.89 8.60
C SER A 166 10.34 -10.22 9.99
N LEU A 167 10.55 -9.20 10.83
CA LEU A 167 11.04 -9.32 12.20
C LEU A 167 9.91 -9.33 13.23
N GLY A 168 8.67 -9.39 12.78
CA GLY A 168 7.45 -9.42 13.58
C GLY A 168 6.27 -9.89 12.76
N SER A 169 5.09 -9.92 13.39
CA SER A 169 3.81 -10.23 12.76
C SER A 169 2.70 -9.38 13.35
N PHE A 170 1.64 -9.17 12.59
CA PHE A 170 0.41 -8.59 13.13
C PHE A 170 -0.16 -9.46 14.23
N ARG A 171 -0.84 -8.84 15.17
CA ARG A 171 -1.48 -9.50 16.32
C ARG A 171 -2.98 -9.21 16.31
N ASP A 172 -3.73 -10.05 16.99
CA ASP A 172 -5.17 -9.94 17.19
C ASP A 172 -5.95 -9.80 15.86
N LYS A 173 -6.63 -8.67 15.71
CA LYS A 173 -7.44 -8.35 14.53
C LYS A 173 -6.73 -7.43 13.54
N ALA A 174 -5.46 -7.10 13.77
CA ALA A 174 -4.67 -6.36 12.80
C ALA A 174 -4.27 -7.28 11.64
N GLY A 175 -4.07 -6.69 10.46
CA GLY A 175 -3.66 -7.44 9.26
C GLY A 175 -4.45 -7.06 8.02
N LEU A 176 -4.27 -7.85 6.98
CA LEU A 176 -4.85 -7.62 5.66
C LEU A 176 -6.16 -8.38 5.46
N TYR A 177 -7.18 -7.68 5.00
CA TYR A 177 -8.49 -8.23 4.67
C TYR A 177 -8.82 -7.99 3.20
N PHE A 178 -9.26 -9.03 2.52
CA PHE A 178 -9.84 -8.90 1.19
C PHE A 178 -11.32 -8.54 1.32
N VAL A 179 -11.74 -7.44 0.71
CA VAL A 179 -13.11 -6.94 0.79
C VAL A 179 -13.84 -7.26 -0.51
N ALA A 180 -14.78 -8.20 -0.47
CA ALA A 180 -15.60 -8.56 -1.61
C ALA A 180 -17.05 -8.84 -1.15
N ARG A 181 -18.01 -8.53 -2.03
CA ARG A 181 -19.39 -8.99 -1.88
C ARG A 181 -19.59 -10.29 -2.64
N VAL A 182 -20.38 -11.19 -2.08
CA VAL A 182 -20.79 -12.42 -2.77
C VAL A 182 -21.47 -12.05 -4.09
N GLY A 183 -21.06 -12.66 -5.20
CA GLY A 183 -21.57 -12.37 -6.54
C GLY A 183 -21.03 -11.09 -7.20
N MET A 184 -20.14 -10.34 -6.53
CA MET A 184 -19.52 -9.16 -7.12
C MET A 184 -18.63 -9.56 -8.29
N LYS A 185 -18.87 -8.96 -9.46
CA LYS A 185 -17.92 -9.02 -10.58
C LYS A 185 -16.79 -8.03 -10.32
N ILE A 186 -15.56 -8.52 -10.35
CA ILE A 186 -14.37 -7.67 -10.25
C ILE A 186 -14.04 -7.17 -11.65
N GLU A 187 -14.42 -5.93 -11.94
CA GLU A 187 -14.02 -5.28 -13.18
C GLU A 187 -12.56 -4.84 -13.09
N SER A 188 -11.82 -5.13 -14.17
CA SER A 188 -10.43 -4.67 -14.24
C SER A 188 -10.41 -3.18 -14.55
N THR A 189 -9.94 -2.40 -13.60
CA THR A 189 -9.61 -1.00 -13.81
C THR A 189 -8.10 -0.83 -13.67
N ASP A 190 -7.49 0.08 -14.43
CA ASP A 190 -6.09 0.49 -14.23
C ASP A 190 -5.97 1.58 -13.16
N THR A 191 -7.03 1.74 -12.36
CA THR A 191 -7.11 2.73 -11.30
C THR A 191 -6.60 2.14 -9.97
N VAL A 192 -5.73 2.89 -9.33
CA VAL A 192 -5.29 2.70 -7.95
C VAL A 192 -6.00 3.71 -7.07
N ILE A 193 -6.79 3.24 -6.12
CA ILE A 193 -7.45 4.10 -5.13
C ILE A 193 -6.80 3.80 -3.78
N PHE A 194 -6.47 4.86 -3.06
CA PHE A 194 -5.96 4.77 -1.70
C PHE A 194 -6.71 5.74 -0.78
N ALA A 195 -7.13 5.23 0.37
CA ALA A 195 -7.70 6.05 1.44
C ALA A 195 -7.09 5.61 2.78
N PRO A 196 -6.31 6.48 3.45
CA PRO A 196 -5.82 6.18 4.79
C PRO A 196 -6.99 6.14 5.78
N LEU A 197 -6.94 5.21 6.71
CA LEU A 197 -7.83 5.19 7.86
C LEU A 197 -7.17 6.01 8.98
N VAL A 198 -7.73 7.15 9.28
CA VAL A 198 -7.20 8.05 10.31
C VAL A 198 -8.15 8.06 11.50
N GLN A 199 -7.62 7.86 12.70
CA GLN A 199 -8.40 7.96 13.93
C GLN A 199 -8.81 9.43 14.15
N LYS A 200 -10.11 9.65 14.47
CA LYS A 200 -10.68 10.99 14.55
C LYS A 200 -10.15 11.80 15.75
N ASP A 201 -10.07 11.17 16.92
CA ASP A 201 -9.75 11.85 18.19
C ASP A 201 -8.24 12.00 18.41
N VAL A 202 -7.46 11.09 17.85
CA VAL A 202 -5.99 11.15 17.87
C VAL A 202 -5.53 10.99 16.43
N PRO A 203 -5.15 12.09 15.76
CA PRO A 203 -4.81 12.05 14.34
C PRO A 203 -3.62 11.13 14.08
N ARG A 204 -3.92 9.90 13.73
CA ARG A 204 -2.96 8.83 13.47
C ARG A 204 -3.50 7.89 12.41
N VAL A 205 -2.64 7.42 11.52
CA VAL A 205 -2.99 6.39 10.55
C VAL A 205 -3.08 5.03 11.25
N GLU A 206 -4.25 4.41 11.23
CA GLU A 206 -4.51 3.09 11.80
C GLU A 206 -4.78 2.02 10.73
N GLY A 207 -4.58 2.36 9.46
CA GLY A 207 -4.78 1.45 8.36
C GLY A 207 -4.97 2.16 7.03
N GLY A 208 -5.44 1.41 6.04
CA GLY A 208 -5.74 1.95 4.72
C GLY A 208 -6.66 1.05 3.92
N LEU A 209 -7.55 1.68 3.16
CA LEU A 209 -8.32 1.03 2.10
C LEU A 209 -7.55 1.19 0.79
N PHE A 210 -7.38 0.09 0.09
CA PHE A 210 -6.71 0.05 -1.21
C PHE A 210 -7.62 -0.60 -2.24
N VAL A 211 -7.71 -0.01 -3.42
CA VAL A 211 -8.31 -0.65 -4.58
C VAL A 211 -7.26 -0.76 -5.67
N PHE A 212 -6.89 -1.98 -6.00
CA PHE A 212 -5.97 -2.29 -7.08
C PHE A 212 -6.69 -3.15 -8.13
N ARG A 213 -6.76 -2.64 -9.35
CA ARG A 213 -7.39 -3.36 -10.48
C ARG A 213 -8.80 -3.87 -10.15
N GLY A 214 -9.60 -3.05 -9.46
CA GLY A 214 -10.96 -3.37 -9.05
C GLY A 214 -11.08 -4.29 -7.84
N GLN A 215 -9.97 -4.73 -7.24
CA GLN A 215 -9.96 -5.54 -6.01
C GLN A 215 -9.72 -4.64 -4.81
N SER A 216 -10.57 -4.77 -3.80
CA SER A 216 -10.51 -3.97 -2.58
C SER A 216 -9.85 -4.74 -1.45
N PHE A 217 -8.91 -4.08 -0.80
CA PHE A 217 -8.18 -4.60 0.36
C PHE A 217 -8.24 -3.57 1.49
N LEU A 218 -8.34 -4.06 2.69
CA LEU A 218 -8.36 -3.26 3.91
C LEU A 218 -7.24 -3.75 4.82
N LEU A 219 -6.31 -2.86 5.15
CA LEU A 219 -5.24 -3.12 6.12
C LEU A 219 -5.56 -2.40 7.41
N PHE A 220 -5.58 -3.13 8.53
CA PHE A 220 -5.64 -2.58 9.89
C PHE A 220 -4.28 -2.75 10.58
N LEU A 221 -3.86 -1.69 11.34
CA LEU A 221 -2.60 -1.67 12.10
C LEU A 221 -2.81 -1.95 13.57
#